data_4852cd673beea309ae4d6b589f9bb520
#
_entry.id   4852cd673beea309ae4d6b589f9bb520
#
_cell.length_a   1.000
_cell.length_b   1.000
_cell.length_c   1.000
_cell.angle_alpha   90.00
_cell.angle_beta   90.00
_cell.angle_gamma   90.00
#
_symmetry.space_group_name_H-M   'P 1'
#
loop_
_entity.id
_entity.type
_entity.pdbx_description
1 polymer ?
#
loop_
_entity_poly.entity_id
_entity_poly.type
_entity_poly.pdbx_seq_one_letter_code
_entity_poly.pdbx_strand_id
1 'polypeptide(L)'
;MTFNLQLRLATTLLCASFIINSCSFAQNNTKNNITTTSNAETTKENTKTTEEFDNFCNELYVFLLKKNYLSLHFATPNPDNLGISDYKVAFEEISSYSLSSNMETLNSFYTKLLSLDSSSLNEDDKLCFNSIKIFLETTLSAKDLILYYEPLTINTGIQATTPILLLEYPFRNIEDVENYLSLISSLDEYYSSLIDFERQKKEQGLFMSKDSANLLINSLDKFLLSPNGNFMQESFVSKLDKLELSEEQKKEFISRHNKILEEDFSNAYDILRKGIEELKPEDDTDLGLSHLEKGKEYMEYLINSSIYSSFNDIDSMYNNIEQNLKKDSLEITKLLKKDNISGNDIYNYTYKTTNPDETLKLLKDSIYGMYPEIDKLDYTIKNMPEGLASIASPAFYIMPSIEDMNNTIYIDMNKLDSTNALTKLAHEGIPGHMYQQNYFLAKKPKRIWSLIGNPAYIEGIAVYAESLAYSFDTNLSIDEAKILEKNFVSRLGLYAFLDLSINYYEKDKEYVATYLKENYNITDENAIHGIYSSLIANPCNYLKYYLGYLEINNMKMEAKRKLGASYSDLNFHKFLLDIGPAPFSLIQQKLKANLLLAK
;
A
#
# COMPACT_ATOMS: atom_id res chain seq x y z
N MET A 1 -0.38 40.34 -0.58
CA MET A 1 -1.27 39.67 0.39
C MET A 1 -0.77 38.25 0.51
N THR A 2 0.10 38.03 1.45
CA THR A 2 0.83 36.79 1.71
C THR A 2 -0.13 35.81 2.38
N PHE A 3 -0.39 34.69 1.73
CA PHE A 3 -1.13 33.56 2.28
C PHE A 3 -0.30 32.93 3.40
N ASN A 4 -0.70 33.16 4.66
CA ASN A 4 -0.25 32.33 5.77
C ASN A 4 -0.96 30.96 5.65
N LEU A 5 -0.45 30.10 4.78
CA LEU A 5 -0.72 28.69 4.87
C LEU A 5 0.13 28.18 6.05
N GLN A 6 -0.36 28.33 7.27
CA GLN A 6 0.13 27.52 8.37
C GLN A 6 -0.25 26.07 8.00
N LEU A 7 0.67 25.41 7.28
CA LEU A 7 0.71 23.97 7.25
C LEU A 7 0.84 23.57 8.72
N ARG A 8 -0.29 23.27 9.37
CA ARG A 8 -0.21 22.45 10.56
C ARG A 8 0.41 21.15 10.07
N LEU A 9 1.70 21.02 10.31
CA LEU A 9 2.44 19.77 10.30
C LEU A 9 1.84 18.90 11.42
N ALA A 10 0.58 18.51 11.22
CA ALA A 10 0.16 17.27 11.78
C ALA A 10 1.02 16.23 11.05
N THR A 11 1.92 15.61 11.78
CA THR A 11 2.52 14.32 11.48
C THR A 11 1.37 13.32 11.26
N THR A 12 0.68 13.44 10.17
CA THR A 12 -0.42 12.59 9.78
C THR A 12 -0.15 12.20 8.36
N LEU A 13 -0.09 10.94 8.21
CA LEU A 13 -0.23 10.23 6.95
C LEU A 13 1.00 9.58 6.41
N LEU A 14 1.16 8.42 6.96
CA LEU A 14 1.56 7.29 6.15
C LEU A 14 0.56 6.19 6.45
N CYS A 15 -0.53 6.16 5.68
CA CYS A 15 -1.32 4.94 5.56
C CYS A 15 -0.42 3.94 4.84
N ALA A 16 0.31 3.14 5.61
CA ALA A 16 0.88 1.92 5.08
C ALA A 16 -0.31 0.98 4.88
N SER A 17 -0.85 0.97 3.67
CA SER A 17 -1.79 -0.07 3.27
C SER A 17 -1.01 -1.35 3.19
N PHE A 18 -1.07 -2.13 4.26
CA PHE A 18 -0.57 -3.50 4.24
C PHE A 18 -1.50 -4.32 3.35
N ILE A 19 -1.11 -4.42 2.09
CA ILE A 19 -1.69 -5.40 1.21
C ILE A 19 -1.00 -6.71 1.51
N ILE A 20 -1.49 -7.39 2.55
CA ILE A 20 -1.29 -8.81 2.66
C ILE A 20 -2.26 -9.42 1.68
N ASN A 21 -1.75 -9.65 0.49
CA ASN A 21 -2.52 -10.21 -0.59
C ASN A 21 -2.63 -11.72 -0.40
N SER A 22 -3.70 -12.18 0.21
CA SER A 22 -4.00 -13.60 0.32
C SER A 22 -5.36 -13.93 -0.25
N CYS A 23 -5.34 -14.60 -1.40
CA CYS A 23 -6.54 -15.04 -2.13
C CYS A 23 -6.54 -16.53 -2.39
N SER A 24 -7.48 -17.29 -1.84
CA SER A 24 -7.75 -18.67 -2.24
C SER A 24 -9.19 -18.85 -2.75
N PHE A 25 -9.35 -19.58 -3.83
CA PHE A 25 -10.66 -19.95 -4.38
C PHE A 25 -10.87 -21.46 -4.44
N ALA A 26 -12.01 -21.91 -3.93
CA ALA A 26 -12.52 -23.25 -4.22
C ALA A 26 -13.25 -23.25 -5.57
N GLN A 27 -12.86 -24.15 -6.46
CA GLN A 27 -13.61 -24.40 -7.69
C GLN A 27 -14.81 -25.31 -7.38
N ASN A 28 -16.02 -24.79 -7.56
CA ASN A 28 -17.19 -25.62 -7.79
C ASN A 28 -17.44 -25.72 -9.30
N ASN A 29 -17.11 -26.89 -9.86
CA ASN A 29 -17.45 -27.25 -11.23
C ASN A 29 -18.96 -27.51 -11.33
N THR A 30 -19.70 -26.64 -11.96
CA THR A 30 -21.00 -26.94 -12.55
C THR A 30 -20.85 -26.95 -14.07
N LYS A 31 -20.88 -28.17 -14.63
CA LYS A 31 -20.95 -28.39 -16.07
C LYS A 31 -22.33 -27.96 -16.57
N ASN A 32 -22.37 -26.96 -17.43
CA ASN A 32 -23.51 -26.77 -18.34
C ASN A 32 -23.06 -27.13 -19.75
N ASN A 33 -23.58 -28.27 -20.24
CA ASN A 33 -23.49 -28.69 -21.64
C ASN A 33 -24.40 -27.82 -22.50
N ILE A 34 -23.82 -27.07 -23.42
CA ILE A 34 -24.51 -26.55 -24.61
C ILE A 34 -23.70 -27.02 -25.80
N THR A 35 -24.29 -27.96 -26.55
CA THR A 35 -23.78 -28.46 -27.81
C THR A 35 -24.12 -27.49 -28.94
N THR A 36 -23.07 -26.94 -29.59
CA THR A 36 -23.17 -26.47 -30.98
C THR A 36 -21.88 -26.82 -31.72
N THR A 37 -22.03 -27.62 -32.71
CA THR A 37 -21.02 -28.13 -33.63
C THR A 37 -20.63 -27.05 -34.64
N SER A 38 -19.38 -26.62 -34.64
CA SER A 38 -18.48 -26.20 -35.71
C SER A 38 -17.42 -25.23 -35.14
N ASN A 39 -16.26 -25.73 -34.89
CA ASN A 39 -14.93 -25.13 -34.64
C ASN A 39 -14.14 -25.95 -33.60
N ALA A 40 -14.08 -27.27 -33.78
CA ALA A 40 -13.52 -28.16 -32.76
C ALA A 40 -11.99 -28.08 -32.60
N GLU A 41 -11.24 -27.56 -33.58
CA GLU A 41 -9.79 -27.43 -33.48
C GLU A 41 -9.38 -26.12 -32.81
N THR A 42 -9.93 -24.97 -33.21
CA THR A 42 -9.66 -23.66 -32.59
C THR A 42 -10.14 -23.61 -31.13
N THR A 43 -11.25 -24.29 -30.81
CA THR A 43 -11.76 -24.36 -29.43
C THR A 43 -10.87 -25.24 -28.54
N LYS A 44 -10.28 -26.32 -29.06
CA LYS A 44 -9.35 -27.18 -28.32
C LYS A 44 -8.00 -26.50 -28.08
N GLU A 45 -7.50 -25.74 -29.05
CA GLU A 45 -6.24 -25.00 -28.94
C GLU A 45 -6.36 -23.83 -27.94
N ASN A 46 -7.43 -23.06 -28.00
CA ASN A 46 -7.73 -21.98 -27.01
C ASN A 46 -7.91 -22.54 -25.59
N THR A 47 -8.55 -23.73 -25.45
CA THR A 47 -8.72 -24.35 -24.12
C THR A 47 -7.37 -24.80 -23.56
N LYS A 48 -6.48 -25.36 -24.39
CA LYS A 48 -5.15 -25.80 -23.98
C LYS A 48 -4.27 -24.59 -23.54
N THR A 49 -4.27 -23.52 -24.30
CA THR A 49 -3.48 -22.33 -23.99
C THR A 49 -3.96 -21.64 -22.69
N THR A 50 -5.28 -21.60 -22.47
CA THR A 50 -5.84 -21.07 -21.20
C THR A 50 -5.40 -21.94 -20.03
N GLU A 51 -5.43 -23.26 -20.14
CA GLU A 51 -4.99 -24.18 -19.09
C GLU A 51 -3.49 -24.06 -18.81
N GLU A 52 -2.66 -23.93 -19.85
CA GLU A 52 -1.21 -23.70 -19.69
C GLU A 52 -0.92 -22.38 -18.96
N PHE A 53 -1.67 -21.30 -19.26
CA PHE A 53 -1.54 -20.02 -18.59
C PHE A 53 -2.05 -20.08 -17.14
N ASP A 54 -3.15 -20.77 -16.88
CA ASP A 54 -3.66 -20.98 -15.51
C ASP A 54 -2.66 -21.73 -14.64
N ASN A 55 -2.05 -22.80 -15.19
CA ASN A 55 -1.00 -23.53 -14.50
C ASN A 55 0.22 -22.65 -14.21
N PHE A 56 0.65 -21.85 -15.17
CA PHE A 56 1.73 -20.88 -14.98
C PHE A 56 1.40 -19.89 -13.85
N CYS A 57 0.21 -19.29 -13.85
CA CYS A 57 -0.24 -18.37 -12.80
C CYS A 57 -0.21 -19.02 -11.41
N ASN A 58 -0.67 -20.27 -11.31
CA ASN A 58 -0.65 -21.02 -10.05
C ASN A 58 0.78 -21.34 -9.59
N GLU A 59 1.67 -21.75 -10.48
CA GLU A 59 3.08 -22.03 -10.13
C GLU A 59 3.79 -20.76 -9.61
N LEU A 60 3.61 -19.63 -10.31
CA LEU A 60 4.18 -18.35 -9.88
C LEU A 60 3.59 -17.91 -8.52
N TYR A 61 2.27 -18.05 -8.34
CA TYR A 61 1.59 -17.75 -7.10
C TYR A 61 2.13 -18.58 -5.93
N VAL A 62 2.25 -19.89 -6.11
CA VAL A 62 2.80 -20.82 -5.11
C VAL A 62 4.25 -20.45 -4.78
N PHE A 63 5.07 -20.16 -5.79
CA PHE A 63 6.46 -19.74 -5.57
C PHE A 63 6.55 -18.49 -4.69
N LEU A 64 5.76 -17.46 -4.99
CA LEU A 64 5.76 -16.20 -4.23
C LEU A 64 5.25 -16.40 -2.79
N LEU A 65 4.22 -17.20 -2.58
CA LEU A 65 3.69 -17.49 -1.24
C LEU A 65 4.66 -18.28 -0.36
N LYS A 66 5.37 -19.24 -0.92
CA LYS A 66 6.31 -20.08 -0.14
C LYS A 66 7.50 -19.30 0.42
N LYS A 67 7.75 -18.08 -0.07
CA LYS A 67 8.83 -17.22 0.43
C LYS A 67 8.57 -16.66 1.82
N ASN A 68 7.30 -16.44 2.15
CA ASN A 68 6.92 -15.82 3.41
C ASN A 68 5.78 -16.62 4.07
N TYR A 69 6.08 -17.26 5.20
CA TYR A 69 5.07 -18.07 5.90
C TYR A 69 3.86 -17.26 6.35
N LEU A 70 4.04 -16.00 6.78
CA LEU A 70 2.90 -15.15 7.14
C LEU A 70 1.96 -14.96 5.95
N SER A 71 2.51 -14.66 4.77
CA SER A 71 1.71 -14.54 3.54
C SER A 71 0.98 -15.84 3.20
N LEU A 72 1.65 -16.99 3.34
CA LEU A 72 1.02 -18.30 3.12
C LEU A 72 -0.09 -18.56 4.13
N HIS A 73 0.13 -18.29 5.41
CA HIS A 73 -0.84 -18.51 6.48
C HIS A 73 -2.10 -17.62 6.33
N PHE A 74 -1.90 -16.37 5.90
CA PHE A 74 -3.03 -15.48 5.58
C PHE A 74 -3.73 -15.88 4.28
N ALA A 75 -3.01 -16.46 3.30
CA ALA A 75 -3.58 -16.84 2.02
C ALA A 75 -4.54 -18.02 2.12
N THR A 76 -4.27 -18.98 2.98
CA THR A 76 -5.09 -20.19 3.09
C THR A 76 -4.96 -20.83 4.48
N PRO A 77 -6.07 -21.34 5.05
CA PRO A 77 -6.01 -22.16 6.26
C PRO A 77 -5.45 -23.57 5.99
N ASN A 78 -5.40 -24.02 4.74
CA ASN A 78 -4.88 -25.33 4.36
C ASN A 78 -3.99 -25.21 3.11
N PRO A 79 -2.65 -25.14 3.29
CA PRO A 79 -1.68 -25.07 2.19
C PRO A 79 -1.77 -26.25 1.20
N ASP A 80 -2.22 -27.45 1.63
CA ASP A 80 -2.38 -28.60 0.76
C ASP A 80 -3.39 -28.35 -0.37
N ASN A 81 -4.39 -27.48 -0.14
CA ASN A 81 -5.32 -27.06 -1.20
C ASN A 81 -4.65 -26.29 -2.34
N LEU A 82 -3.43 -25.78 -2.09
CA LEU A 82 -2.57 -25.14 -3.10
C LEU A 82 -1.48 -26.06 -3.63
N GLY A 83 -1.46 -27.33 -3.20
CA GLY A 83 -0.38 -28.26 -3.49
C GLY A 83 0.93 -27.92 -2.75
N ILE A 84 0.85 -27.20 -1.63
CA ILE A 84 1.99 -26.79 -0.81
C ILE A 84 2.05 -27.70 0.42
N SER A 85 2.89 -28.74 0.37
CA SER A 85 3.15 -29.65 1.49
C SER A 85 4.49 -29.40 2.17
N ASP A 86 5.40 -28.64 1.52
CA ASP A 86 6.76 -28.36 1.93
C ASP A 86 6.95 -26.87 2.19
N TYR A 87 6.59 -26.39 3.36
CA TYR A 87 6.82 -25.02 3.79
C TYR A 87 7.54 -24.99 5.15
N LYS A 88 8.28 -23.92 5.40
CA LYS A 88 8.94 -23.67 6.67
C LYS A 88 8.18 -22.59 7.42
N VAL A 89 7.89 -22.83 8.70
CA VAL A 89 7.35 -21.81 9.61
C VAL A 89 8.51 -20.88 10.01
N ALA A 90 8.74 -19.86 9.21
CA ALA A 90 9.81 -18.89 9.42
C ALA A 90 9.49 -17.57 8.70
N PHE A 91 10.13 -16.49 9.13
CA PHE A 91 10.17 -15.25 8.36
C PHE A 91 10.96 -15.43 7.07
N GLU A 92 10.69 -14.57 6.08
CA GLU A 92 11.45 -14.55 4.84
C GLU A 92 12.87 -14.07 5.10
N GLU A 93 13.86 -14.87 4.69
CA GLU A 93 15.27 -14.48 4.82
C GLU A 93 15.61 -13.32 3.88
N ILE A 94 16.12 -12.22 4.42
CA ILE A 94 16.61 -11.08 3.66
C ILE A 94 18.14 -11.07 3.73
N SER A 95 18.73 -11.55 2.66
CA SER A 95 20.18 -11.54 2.45
C SER A 95 20.47 -11.27 0.96
N SER A 96 21.64 -10.77 0.63
CA SER A 96 22.04 -10.61 -0.77
C SER A 96 21.99 -11.92 -1.56
N TYR A 97 22.25 -13.04 -0.90
CA TYR A 97 22.16 -14.36 -1.50
C TYR A 97 20.71 -14.77 -1.76
N SER A 98 19.82 -14.68 -0.77
CA SER A 98 18.41 -15.07 -0.94
C SER A 98 17.71 -14.21 -1.99
N LEU A 99 17.95 -12.90 -1.98
CA LEU A 99 17.40 -11.98 -2.97
C LEU A 99 17.92 -12.27 -4.39
N SER A 100 19.22 -12.56 -4.56
CA SER A 100 19.78 -12.95 -5.87
C SER A 100 19.19 -14.26 -6.37
N SER A 101 19.08 -15.28 -5.52
CA SER A 101 18.48 -16.58 -5.86
C SER A 101 17.00 -16.43 -6.26
N ASN A 102 16.28 -15.53 -5.60
CA ASN A 102 14.90 -15.19 -5.98
C ASN A 102 14.85 -14.59 -7.39
N MET A 103 15.76 -13.67 -7.72
CA MET A 103 15.84 -13.06 -9.07
C MET A 103 16.12 -14.11 -10.16
N GLU A 104 16.99 -15.08 -9.92
CA GLU A 104 17.25 -16.18 -10.86
C GLU A 104 16.00 -17.02 -11.14
N THR A 105 15.24 -17.33 -10.08
CA THR A 105 13.98 -18.08 -10.22
C THR A 105 12.92 -17.27 -10.94
N LEU A 106 12.77 -15.96 -10.63
CA LEU A 106 11.85 -15.07 -11.33
C LEU A 106 12.22 -14.90 -12.81
N ASN A 107 13.50 -14.90 -13.15
CA ASN A 107 13.95 -14.90 -14.55
C ASN A 107 13.55 -16.18 -15.29
N SER A 108 13.55 -17.33 -14.61
CA SER A 108 13.04 -18.58 -15.18
C SER A 108 11.53 -18.51 -15.45
N PHE A 109 10.75 -17.92 -14.52
CA PHE A 109 9.33 -17.64 -14.73
C PHE A 109 9.11 -16.66 -15.90
N TYR A 110 9.91 -15.61 -15.99
CA TYR A 110 9.81 -14.66 -17.11
C TYR A 110 10.05 -15.33 -18.46
N THR A 111 11.09 -16.17 -18.57
CA THR A 111 11.38 -16.95 -19.76
C THR A 111 10.22 -17.90 -20.12
N LYS A 112 9.65 -18.58 -19.10
CA LYS A 112 8.49 -19.46 -19.29
C LYS A 112 7.26 -18.68 -19.76
N LEU A 113 6.97 -17.51 -19.17
CA LEU A 113 5.87 -16.65 -19.59
C LEU A 113 5.97 -16.25 -21.06
N LEU A 114 7.17 -15.84 -21.50
CA LEU A 114 7.41 -15.44 -22.89
C LEU A 114 7.26 -16.57 -23.90
N SER A 115 7.32 -17.83 -23.45
CA SER A 115 7.11 -19.00 -24.33
C SER A 115 5.64 -19.34 -24.53
N LEU A 116 4.72 -18.75 -23.74
CA LEU A 116 3.28 -19.00 -23.86
C LEU A 116 2.68 -18.14 -25.00
N ASP A 117 1.78 -18.74 -25.77
CA ASP A 117 1.01 -18.00 -26.79
C ASP A 117 -0.12 -17.18 -26.15
N SER A 118 0.10 -15.89 -25.98
CA SER A 118 -0.91 -14.98 -25.43
C SER A 118 -1.98 -14.55 -26.45
N SER A 119 -1.83 -14.86 -27.75
CA SER A 119 -2.74 -14.36 -28.80
C SER A 119 -4.15 -14.95 -28.68
N SER A 120 -4.25 -16.20 -28.25
CA SER A 120 -5.49 -16.96 -28.09
C SER A 120 -6.16 -16.81 -26.73
N LEU A 121 -5.55 -16.08 -25.76
CA LEU A 121 -6.14 -15.77 -24.46
C LEU A 121 -7.34 -14.81 -24.60
N ASN A 122 -8.31 -14.92 -23.71
CA ASN A 122 -9.38 -13.93 -23.59
C ASN A 122 -8.84 -12.59 -23.07
N GLU A 123 -9.65 -11.53 -23.10
CA GLU A 123 -9.21 -10.16 -22.76
C GLU A 123 -8.76 -10.00 -21.29
N ASP A 124 -9.36 -10.73 -20.35
CA ASP A 124 -8.99 -10.67 -18.93
C ASP A 124 -7.69 -11.45 -18.69
N ASP A 125 -7.51 -12.59 -19.36
CA ASP A 125 -6.27 -13.35 -19.32
C ASP A 125 -5.11 -12.61 -20.00
N LYS A 126 -5.37 -11.91 -21.11
CA LYS A 126 -4.38 -11.01 -21.73
C LYS A 126 -3.96 -9.87 -20.79
N LEU A 127 -4.92 -9.29 -20.07
CA LEU A 127 -4.62 -8.26 -19.08
C LEU A 127 -3.73 -8.82 -17.97
N CYS A 128 -4.08 -10.01 -17.45
CA CYS A 128 -3.30 -10.70 -16.42
C CYS A 128 -1.88 -11.04 -16.92
N PHE A 129 -1.78 -11.62 -18.12
CA PHE A 129 -0.50 -11.94 -18.77
C PHE A 129 0.41 -10.74 -18.89
N ASN A 130 -0.11 -9.62 -19.42
CA ASN A 130 0.67 -8.40 -19.59
C ASN A 130 1.05 -7.76 -18.23
N SER A 131 0.19 -7.86 -17.23
CA SER A 131 0.50 -7.39 -15.87
C SER A 131 1.59 -8.22 -15.21
N ILE A 132 1.56 -9.54 -15.34
CA ILE A 132 2.64 -10.42 -14.87
C ILE A 132 3.94 -10.13 -15.61
N LYS A 133 3.86 -9.92 -16.92
CA LYS A 133 5.03 -9.58 -17.74
C LYS A 133 5.70 -8.31 -17.22
N ILE A 134 4.93 -7.23 -17.04
CA ILE A 134 5.44 -5.95 -16.52
C ILE A 134 6.00 -6.14 -15.10
N PHE A 135 5.30 -6.88 -14.23
CA PHE A 135 5.77 -7.19 -12.88
C PHE A 135 7.14 -7.88 -12.90
N LEU A 136 7.30 -8.94 -13.71
CA LEU A 136 8.55 -9.69 -13.80
C LEU A 136 9.68 -8.84 -14.43
N GLU A 137 9.41 -8.10 -15.51
CA GLU A 137 10.38 -7.20 -16.14
C GLU A 137 10.89 -6.14 -15.15
N THR A 138 9.96 -5.53 -14.43
CA THR A 138 10.31 -4.51 -13.43
C THR A 138 11.10 -5.10 -12.27
N THR A 139 10.66 -6.23 -11.71
CA THR A 139 11.38 -6.89 -10.61
C THR A 139 12.80 -7.27 -11.03
N LEU A 140 12.98 -7.84 -12.21
CA LEU A 140 14.28 -8.26 -12.73
C LEU A 140 15.22 -7.09 -13.05
N SER A 141 14.70 -5.88 -13.27
CA SER A 141 15.55 -4.70 -13.46
C SER A 141 16.36 -4.34 -12.21
N ALA A 142 15.91 -4.79 -11.02
CA ALA A 142 16.61 -4.55 -9.75
C ALA A 142 17.73 -5.55 -9.42
N LYS A 143 18.07 -6.50 -10.32
CA LYS A 143 19.04 -7.55 -10.03
C LYS A 143 20.42 -7.06 -9.58
N ASP A 144 20.86 -5.91 -10.10
CA ASP A 144 22.14 -5.27 -9.78
C ASP A 144 22.00 -4.15 -8.73
N LEU A 145 20.80 -4.03 -8.10
CA LEU A 145 20.42 -3.00 -7.14
C LEU A 145 20.00 -3.58 -5.77
N ILE A 146 20.28 -4.85 -5.52
CA ILE A 146 19.80 -5.59 -4.33
C ILE A 146 20.17 -4.88 -3.03
N LEU A 147 21.39 -4.35 -2.91
CA LEU A 147 21.84 -3.64 -1.70
C LEU A 147 21.27 -2.23 -1.53
N TYR A 148 20.54 -1.71 -2.52
CA TYR A 148 19.77 -0.46 -2.38
C TYR A 148 18.43 -0.67 -1.65
N TYR A 149 17.98 -1.93 -1.54
CA TYR A 149 16.75 -2.24 -0.80
C TYR A 149 16.87 -1.82 0.67
N GLU A 150 15.84 -1.13 1.18
CA GLU A 150 15.75 -0.68 2.56
C GLU A 150 14.63 -1.43 3.29
N PRO A 151 14.96 -2.48 4.07
CA PRO A 151 13.96 -3.25 4.82
C PRO A 151 13.47 -2.53 6.08
N LEU A 152 14.21 -1.53 6.58
CA LEU A 152 14.00 -0.88 7.87
C LEU A 152 13.60 0.59 7.70
N THR A 153 12.43 0.85 7.12
CA THR A 153 11.87 2.22 7.03
C THR A 153 11.03 2.56 8.26
N ILE A 154 10.87 3.85 8.58
CA ILE A 154 10.29 4.31 9.85
C ILE A 154 8.89 3.74 10.11
N ASN A 155 7.95 3.84 9.15
CA ASN A 155 6.54 3.49 9.35
C ASN A 155 6.08 2.27 8.52
N THR A 156 6.88 1.85 7.56
CA THR A 156 6.54 0.79 6.59
C THR A 156 7.57 -0.33 6.55
N GLY A 157 8.63 -0.21 7.33
CA GLY A 157 9.66 -1.23 7.45
C GLY A 157 9.19 -2.49 8.17
N ILE A 158 9.98 -3.53 8.05
CA ILE A 158 9.70 -4.84 8.64
C ILE A 158 9.41 -4.73 10.15
N GLN A 159 10.17 -3.90 10.86
CA GLN A 159 10.00 -3.70 12.30
C GLN A 159 8.65 -3.07 12.69
N ALA A 160 8.07 -2.25 11.81
CA ALA A 160 6.77 -1.63 12.05
C ALA A 160 5.60 -2.56 11.65
N THR A 161 5.83 -3.41 10.67
CA THR A 161 4.81 -4.24 10.04
C THR A 161 4.62 -5.58 10.74
N THR A 162 5.71 -6.17 11.21
CA THR A 162 5.69 -7.50 11.85
C THR A 162 4.74 -7.57 13.05
N PRO A 163 4.72 -6.63 14.03
CA PRO A 163 3.80 -6.72 15.16
C PRO A 163 2.34 -6.61 14.74
N ILE A 164 2.02 -5.87 13.66
CA ILE A 164 0.67 -5.78 13.12
C ILE A 164 0.24 -7.12 12.53
N LEU A 165 1.11 -7.76 11.77
CA LEU A 165 0.86 -9.08 11.19
C LEU A 165 0.66 -10.14 12.27
N LEU A 166 1.49 -10.13 13.30
CA LEU A 166 1.36 -11.04 14.42
C LEU A 166 0.08 -10.77 15.23
N LEU A 167 -0.31 -9.50 15.40
CA LEU A 167 -1.56 -9.12 16.04
C LEU A 167 -2.78 -9.70 15.30
N GLU A 168 -2.76 -9.71 13.97
CA GLU A 168 -3.87 -10.21 13.15
C GLU A 168 -3.71 -11.69 12.73
N TYR A 169 -2.61 -12.34 13.10
CA TYR A 169 -2.37 -13.75 12.77
C TYR A 169 -3.54 -14.63 13.27
N PRO A 170 -4.31 -15.29 12.39
CA PRO A 170 -5.50 -16.03 12.78
C PRO A 170 -5.16 -17.37 13.46
N PHE A 171 -5.82 -17.64 14.58
CA PHE A 171 -5.80 -18.96 15.24
C PHE A 171 -7.04 -19.75 14.84
N ARG A 172 -6.91 -20.73 13.98
CA ARG A 172 -7.98 -21.63 13.52
C ARG A 172 -7.97 -22.97 14.27
N ASN A 173 -6.79 -23.35 14.77
CA ASN A 173 -6.53 -24.60 15.48
C ASN A 173 -5.28 -24.47 16.37
N ILE A 174 -4.94 -25.55 17.08
CA ILE A 174 -3.76 -25.59 17.99
C ILE A 174 -2.44 -25.46 17.22
N GLU A 175 -2.36 -26.00 16.01
CA GLU A 175 -1.14 -25.91 15.18
C GLU A 175 -0.82 -24.44 14.83
N ASP A 176 -1.83 -23.63 14.55
CA ASP A 176 -1.65 -22.20 14.31
C ASP A 176 -1.07 -21.49 15.55
N VAL A 177 -1.45 -21.90 16.77
CA VAL A 177 -0.89 -21.35 18.01
C VAL A 177 0.58 -21.73 18.16
N GLU A 178 0.94 -22.99 17.90
CA GLU A 178 2.33 -23.46 17.96
C GLU A 178 3.20 -22.75 16.91
N ASN A 179 2.70 -22.61 15.69
CA ASN A 179 3.40 -21.92 14.62
C ASN A 179 3.62 -20.44 14.94
N TYR A 180 2.61 -19.78 15.53
CA TYR A 180 2.72 -18.39 15.98
C TYR A 180 3.81 -18.23 17.06
N LEU A 181 3.82 -19.11 18.07
CA LEU A 181 4.83 -19.07 19.11
C LEU A 181 6.25 -19.31 18.53
N SER A 182 6.37 -20.25 17.59
CA SER A 182 7.63 -20.52 16.89
C SER A 182 8.13 -19.31 16.10
N LEU A 183 7.22 -18.58 15.41
CA LEU A 183 7.58 -17.36 14.68
C LEU A 183 8.11 -16.27 15.62
N ILE A 184 7.43 -16.00 16.73
CA ILE A 184 7.88 -14.95 17.66
C ILE A 184 9.23 -15.34 18.28
N SER A 185 9.43 -16.62 18.63
CA SER A 185 10.71 -17.10 19.17
C SER A 185 11.87 -17.02 18.18
N SER A 186 11.60 -16.94 16.86
CA SER A 186 12.66 -16.80 15.85
C SER A 186 12.90 -15.35 15.42
N LEU A 187 12.24 -14.38 16.06
CA LEU A 187 12.29 -13.00 15.62
C LEU A 187 13.67 -12.35 15.86
N ASP A 188 14.37 -12.75 16.91
CA ASP A 188 15.72 -12.28 17.22
C ASP A 188 16.75 -12.73 16.18
N GLU A 189 16.69 -13.99 15.72
CA GLU A 189 17.52 -14.49 14.62
C GLU A 189 17.20 -13.74 13.32
N TYR A 190 15.90 -13.53 13.05
CA TYR A 190 15.46 -12.80 11.86
C TYR A 190 15.96 -11.36 11.86
N TYR A 191 15.80 -10.64 12.97
CA TYR A 191 16.24 -9.25 13.07
C TYR A 191 17.76 -9.11 13.09
N SER A 192 18.48 -10.11 13.62
CA SER A 192 19.94 -10.19 13.48
C SER A 192 20.35 -10.27 12.01
N SER A 193 19.66 -11.07 11.20
CA SER A 193 19.94 -11.17 9.76
C SER A 193 19.68 -9.87 9.00
N LEU A 194 18.68 -9.07 9.43
CA LEU A 194 18.45 -7.73 8.87
C LEU A 194 19.61 -6.77 9.17
N ILE A 195 20.15 -6.82 10.39
CA ILE A 195 21.34 -6.02 10.75
C ILE A 195 22.57 -6.46 9.95
N ASP A 196 22.72 -7.76 9.68
CA ASP A 196 23.80 -8.25 8.82
C ASP A 196 23.65 -7.76 7.37
N PHE A 197 22.42 -7.66 6.86
CA PHE A 197 22.15 -7.05 5.56
C PHE A 197 22.48 -5.55 5.57
N GLU A 198 22.08 -4.81 6.59
CA GLU A 198 22.40 -3.39 6.75
C GLU A 198 23.92 -3.15 6.89
N ARG A 199 24.65 -4.07 7.51
CA ARG A 199 26.13 -4.03 7.58
C ARG A 199 26.74 -4.15 6.18
N GLN A 200 26.24 -5.07 5.34
CA GLN A 200 26.69 -5.18 3.95
C GLN A 200 26.41 -3.89 3.16
N LYS A 201 25.27 -3.26 3.36
CA LYS A 201 24.93 -1.95 2.77
C LYS A 201 25.93 -0.88 3.21
N LYS A 202 26.27 -0.82 4.51
CA LYS A 202 27.26 0.13 5.04
C LYS A 202 28.64 -0.03 4.42
N GLU A 203 29.10 -1.27 4.23
CA GLU A 203 30.39 -1.57 3.58
C GLU A 203 30.45 -1.05 2.12
N GLN A 204 29.29 -0.91 1.46
CA GLN A 204 29.17 -0.38 0.11
C GLN A 204 28.77 1.11 0.08
N GLY A 205 28.70 1.78 1.24
CA GLY A 205 28.27 3.19 1.32
C GLY A 205 26.78 3.41 1.05
N LEU A 206 25.96 2.38 1.23
CA LEU A 206 24.51 2.38 0.93
C LEU A 206 23.64 2.37 2.20
N PHE A 207 24.23 2.49 3.38
CA PHE A 207 23.47 2.56 4.63
C PHE A 207 22.68 3.88 4.71
N MET A 208 21.56 3.86 5.41
CA MET A 208 20.69 5.01 5.59
C MET A 208 21.42 6.23 6.19
N SER A 209 20.89 7.44 5.97
CA SER A 209 21.44 8.67 6.53
C SER A 209 21.40 8.67 8.07
N LYS A 210 22.22 9.52 8.69
CA LYS A 210 22.22 9.70 10.15
C LYS A 210 20.86 10.11 10.70
N ASP A 211 20.17 11.01 10.00
CA ASP A 211 18.85 11.44 10.40
C ASP A 211 17.81 10.30 10.28
N SER A 212 17.83 9.53 9.19
CA SER A 212 16.97 8.35 9.04
C SER A 212 17.22 7.32 10.14
N ALA A 213 18.49 7.04 10.46
CA ALA A 213 18.87 6.14 11.56
C ALA A 213 18.36 6.67 12.92
N ASN A 214 18.52 7.97 13.20
CA ASN A 214 18.04 8.58 14.44
C ASN A 214 16.50 8.50 14.54
N LEU A 215 15.77 8.77 13.46
CA LEU A 215 14.32 8.67 13.42
C LEU A 215 13.86 7.22 13.68
N LEU A 216 14.54 6.25 13.07
CA LEU A 216 14.26 4.83 13.29
C LEU A 216 14.54 4.40 14.73
N ILE A 217 15.71 4.76 15.30
CA ILE A 217 16.07 4.49 16.69
C ILE A 217 15.03 5.09 17.64
N ASN A 218 14.64 6.35 17.43
CA ASN A 218 13.63 7.00 18.25
C ASN A 218 12.26 6.29 18.18
N SER A 219 11.91 5.74 17.02
CA SER A 219 10.69 4.94 16.85
C SER A 219 10.78 3.62 17.61
N LEU A 220 11.91 2.92 17.51
CA LEU A 220 12.17 1.68 18.27
C LEU A 220 12.21 1.92 19.78
N ASP A 221 12.83 3.01 20.25
CA ASP A 221 12.83 3.39 21.67
C ASP A 221 11.42 3.62 22.20
N LYS A 222 10.58 4.34 21.47
CA LYS A 222 9.16 4.54 21.84
C LYS A 222 8.40 3.24 21.89
N PHE A 223 8.65 2.34 20.96
CA PHE A 223 8.02 1.03 20.93
C PHE A 223 8.44 0.18 22.11
N LEU A 224 9.73 0.12 22.45
CA LEU A 224 10.26 -0.63 23.59
C LEU A 224 9.83 -0.06 24.95
N LEU A 225 9.72 1.26 25.08
CA LEU A 225 9.33 1.94 26.32
C LEU A 225 7.82 1.93 26.56
N SER A 226 7.05 1.67 25.54
CA SER A 226 5.60 1.60 25.68
C SER A 226 5.23 0.38 26.54
N PRO A 227 4.25 0.46 27.47
CA PRO A 227 3.83 -0.66 28.33
C PRO A 227 3.15 -1.81 27.55
N ASN A 228 3.73 -2.24 26.46
CA ASN A 228 3.09 -2.79 25.27
C ASN A 228 3.21 -4.30 25.11
N GLY A 229 3.85 -5.00 26.00
CA GLY A 229 3.60 -6.43 26.10
C GLY A 229 2.10 -6.76 26.20
N ASN A 230 1.30 -5.80 26.66
CA ASN A 230 -0.13 -6.01 26.90
C ASN A 230 -0.95 -6.21 25.63
N PHE A 231 -0.76 -5.45 24.56
CA PHE A 231 -1.62 -5.59 23.38
C PHE A 231 -1.41 -6.91 22.62
N MET A 232 -0.17 -7.40 22.54
CA MET A 232 0.13 -8.72 21.97
C MET A 232 -0.45 -9.82 22.85
N GLN A 233 -0.30 -9.70 24.18
CA GLN A 233 -0.87 -10.64 25.14
C GLN A 233 -2.40 -10.63 25.10
N GLU A 234 -3.04 -9.47 25.10
CA GLU A 234 -4.50 -9.33 25.04
C GLU A 234 -5.06 -9.95 23.75
N SER A 235 -4.42 -9.68 22.60
CA SER A 235 -4.79 -10.30 21.34
C SER A 235 -4.62 -11.81 21.38
N PHE A 236 -3.50 -12.31 21.90
CA PHE A 236 -3.22 -13.74 22.02
C PHE A 236 -4.29 -14.45 22.85
N VAL A 237 -4.61 -13.93 24.04
CA VAL A 237 -5.67 -14.48 24.90
C VAL A 237 -7.02 -14.46 24.21
N SER A 238 -7.39 -13.33 23.60
CA SER A 238 -8.66 -13.19 22.87
C SER A 238 -8.80 -14.18 21.71
N LYS A 239 -7.69 -14.56 21.06
CA LYS A 239 -7.68 -15.58 19.99
C LYS A 239 -7.78 -17.00 20.56
N LEU A 240 -7.09 -17.29 21.66
CA LEU A 240 -7.19 -18.58 22.34
C LEU A 240 -8.61 -18.86 22.84
N ASP A 241 -9.33 -17.82 23.29
CA ASP A 241 -10.70 -17.97 23.78
C ASP A 241 -11.71 -18.41 22.72
N LYS A 242 -11.35 -18.25 21.45
CA LYS A 242 -12.15 -18.73 20.31
C LYS A 242 -11.91 -20.20 19.97
N LEU A 243 -10.88 -20.82 20.56
CA LEU A 243 -10.54 -22.23 20.34
C LEU A 243 -11.14 -23.10 21.45
N GLU A 244 -11.49 -24.33 21.09
CA GLU A 244 -11.95 -25.36 22.04
C GLU A 244 -10.77 -25.96 22.81
N LEU A 245 -10.25 -25.21 23.81
CA LEU A 245 -9.12 -25.59 24.65
C LEU A 245 -9.55 -25.77 26.13
N SER A 246 -8.89 -26.67 26.85
CA SER A 246 -9.01 -26.74 28.31
C SER A 246 -8.36 -25.51 28.97
N GLU A 247 -8.76 -25.21 30.19
CA GLU A 247 -8.17 -24.11 30.97
C GLU A 247 -6.68 -24.32 31.25
N GLU A 248 -6.25 -25.59 31.39
CA GLU A 248 -4.86 -25.96 31.56
C GLU A 248 -4.05 -25.65 30.29
N GLN A 249 -4.56 -26.00 29.10
CA GLN A 249 -3.92 -25.71 27.83
C GLN A 249 -3.82 -24.19 27.59
N LYS A 250 -4.91 -23.44 27.88
CA LYS A 250 -4.88 -21.98 27.75
C LYS A 250 -3.81 -21.36 28.64
N LYS A 251 -3.74 -21.77 29.91
CA LYS A 251 -2.73 -21.29 30.87
C LYS A 251 -1.30 -21.61 30.40
N GLU A 252 -1.08 -22.81 29.87
CA GLU A 252 0.22 -23.20 29.33
C GLU A 252 0.63 -22.31 28.15
N PHE A 253 -0.25 -22.13 27.16
CA PHE A 253 0.03 -21.28 26.01
C PHE A 253 0.27 -19.82 26.40
N ILE A 254 -0.53 -19.26 27.30
CA ILE A 254 -0.35 -17.89 27.83
C ILE A 254 1.00 -17.76 28.54
N SER A 255 1.39 -18.74 29.33
CA SER A 255 2.69 -18.72 30.04
C SER A 255 3.86 -18.76 29.05
N ARG A 256 3.80 -19.61 28.03
CA ARG A 256 4.80 -19.70 26.96
C ARG A 256 4.88 -18.39 26.17
N HIS A 257 3.74 -17.86 25.76
CA HIS A 257 3.68 -16.61 25.02
C HIS A 257 4.30 -15.44 25.80
N ASN A 258 3.94 -15.29 27.08
CA ASN A 258 4.49 -14.22 27.91
C ASN A 258 6.01 -14.32 28.06
N LYS A 259 6.53 -15.53 28.21
CA LYS A 259 7.97 -15.77 28.26
C LYS A 259 8.65 -15.37 26.95
N ILE A 260 8.09 -15.76 25.80
CA ILE A 260 8.59 -15.42 24.48
C ILE A 260 8.56 -13.89 24.24
N LEU A 261 7.50 -13.21 24.67
CA LEU A 261 7.43 -11.75 24.56
C LEU A 261 8.53 -11.06 25.38
N GLU A 262 8.83 -11.56 26.57
CA GLU A 262 9.83 -10.99 27.45
C GLU A 262 11.27 -11.29 26.98
N GLU A 263 11.54 -12.55 26.58
CA GLU A 263 12.89 -13.01 26.26
C GLU A 263 13.26 -12.79 24.78
N ASP A 264 12.38 -13.18 23.83
CA ASP A 264 12.73 -13.21 22.39
C ASP A 264 12.24 -11.95 21.67
N PHE A 265 10.97 -11.57 21.84
CA PHE A 265 10.40 -10.43 21.13
C PHE A 265 11.05 -9.10 21.52
N SER A 266 11.20 -8.85 22.83
CA SER A 266 11.86 -7.64 23.32
C SER A 266 13.33 -7.58 22.90
N ASN A 267 14.03 -8.74 22.96
CA ASN A 267 15.42 -8.86 22.52
C ASN A 267 15.57 -8.58 21.02
N ALA A 268 14.65 -9.06 20.20
CA ALA A 268 14.66 -8.81 18.75
C ALA A 268 14.67 -7.31 18.42
N TYR A 269 13.81 -6.53 19.06
CA TYR A 269 13.77 -5.07 18.88
C TYR A 269 15.02 -4.36 19.45
N ASP A 270 15.57 -4.85 20.55
CA ASP A 270 16.83 -4.32 21.10
C ASP A 270 18.03 -4.62 20.18
N ILE A 271 18.05 -5.77 19.50
CA ILE A 271 19.02 -6.10 18.45
C ILE A 271 18.96 -5.08 17.32
N LEU A 272 17.76 -4.79 16.79
CA LEU A 272 17.61 -3.77 15.74
C LEU A 272 18.11 -2.40 16.20
N ARG A 273 17.64 -1.97 17.36
CA ARG A 273 18.01 -0.67 17.93
C ARG A 273 19.52 -0.52 18.09
N LYS A 274 20.18 -1.52 18.69
CA LYS A 274 21.64 -1.53 18.90
C LYS A 274 22.40 -1.64 17.58
N GLY A 275 21.94 -2.49 16.68
CA GLY A 275 22.58 -2.65 15.37
C GLY A 275 22.53 -1.37 14.54
N ILE A 276 21.38 -0.68 14.49
CA ILE A 276 21.28 0.60 13.79
C ILE A 276 22.14 1.68 14.46
N GLU A 277 22.20 1.75 15.81
CA GLU A 277 23.08 2.68 16.52
C GLU A 277 24.56 2.43 16.21
N GLU A 278 25.01 1.17 16.15
CA GLU A 278 26.39 0.79 15.78
C GLU A 278 26.72 1.14 14.32
N LEU A 279 25.75 0.98 13.42
CA LEU A 279 25.94 1.22 11.99
C LEU A 279 25.78 2.69 11.60
N LYS A 280 25.13 3.50 12.44
CA LYS A 280 24.83 4.89 12.17
C LYS A 280 26.07 5.71 11.76
N PRO A 281 26.01 6.52 10.68
CA PRO A 281 27.10 7.39 10.28
C PRO A 281 27.41 8.46 11.34
N GLU A 282 28.69 8.80 11.49
CA GLU A 282 29.11 9.93 12.37
C GLU A 282 28.79 11.29 11.76
N ASP A 283 29.01 11.42 10.45
CA ASP A 283 28.76 12.65 9.69
C ASP A 283 27.34 12.68 9.14
N ASP A 284 26.82 13.89 9.03
CA ASP A 284 25.53 14.16 8.43
C ASP A 284 25.66 14.20 6.90
N THR A 285 25.48 13.07 6.25
CA THR A 285 25.45 12.94 4.79
C THR A 285 24.00 12.90 4.32
N ASP A 286 23.25 13.96 4.63
CA ASP A 286 21.80 14.04 4.41
C ASP A 286 21.50 14.31 2.92
N LEU A 287 21.85 13.33 2.08
CA LEU A 287 21.71 13.38 0.63
C LEU A 287 20.74 12.28 0.17
N GLY A 288 19.88 12.62 -0.79
CA GLY A 288 18.94 11.66 -1.38
C GLY A 288 19.62 10.59 -2.23
N LEU A 289 18.82 9.62 -2.72
CA LEU A 289 19.28 8.51 -3.56
C LEU A 289 20.11 8.96 -4.76
N SER A 290 19.77 10.09 -5.37
CA SER A 290 20.43 10.63 -6.56
C SER A 290 21.94 10.84 -6.42
N HIS A 291 22.46 10.93 -5.19
CA HIS A 291 23.89 11.08 -4.89
C HIS A 291 24.65 9.76 -4.77
N LEU A 292 23.95 8.63 -4.75
CA LEU A 292 24.54 7.31 -4.76
C LEU A 292 24.87 6.87 -6.19
N GLU A 293 25.86 5.99 -6.37
CA GLU A 293 26.39 5.59 -7.69
C GLU A 293 25.28 5.13 -8.67
N LYS A 294 24.35 4.28 -8.21
CA LYS A 294 23.17 3.83 -8.98
C LYS A 294 21.85 4.32 -8.40
N GLY A 295 21.89 5.42 -7.66
CA GLY A 295 20.71 5.92 -6.93
C GLY A 295 19.57 6.33 -7.85
N LYS A 296 19.87 6.93 -9.01
CA LYS A 296 18.85 7.26 -10.03
C LYS A 296 18.23 6.01 -10.65
N GLU A 297 19.04 5.00 -10.96
CA GLU A 297 18.57 3.70 -11.46
C GLU A 297 17.64 3.02 -10.42
N TYR A 298 18.01 3.13 -9.14
CA TYR A 298 17.17 2.59 -8.07
C TYR A 298 15.87 3.39 -7.89
N MET A 299 15.91 4.72 -8.02
CA MET A 299 14.70 5.54 -8.01
C MET A 299 13.78 5.21 -9.20
N GLU A 300 14.33 4.98 -10.38
CA GLU A 300 13.57 4.49 -11.55
C GLU A 300 12.91 3.14 -11.28
N TYR A 301 13.64 2.22 -10.65
CA TYR A 301 13.08 0.94 -10.21
C TYR A 301 11.91 1.13 -9.22
N LEU A 302 12.09 1.97 -8.20
CA LEU A 302 11.04 2.25 -7.21
C LEU A 302 9.78 2.85 -7.87
N ILE A 303 9.96 3.79 -8.79
CA ILE A 303 8.85 4.39 -9.55
C ILE A 303 8.15 3.31 -10.39
N ASN A 304 8.90 2.51 -11.14
CA ASN A 304 8.33 1.49 -12.01
C ASN A 304 7.62 0.38 -11.23
N SER A 305 8.16 -0.04 -10.08
CA SER A 305 7.60 -1.11 -9.25
C SER A 305 6.43 -0.66 -8.37
N SER A 306 6.37 0.62 -8.01
CA SER A 306 5.34 1.15 -7.12
C SER A 306 4.18 1.82 -7.84
N ILE A 307 4.39 2.32 -9.07
CA ILE A 307 3.41 3.16 -9.76
C ILE A 307 2.89 2.50 -11.03
N TYR A 308 3.74 1.80 -11.79
CA TYR A 308 3.38 1.25 -13.11
C TYR A 308 2.65 2.28 -13.98
N SER A 309 3.24 3.47 -14.06
CA SER A 309 2.64 4.67 -14.63
C SER A 309 2.34 4.56 -16.13
N SER A 310 1.41 5.39 -16.61
CA SER A 310 1.18 5.63 -18.03
C SER A 310 2.03 6.76 -18.61
N PHE A 311 2.80 7.49 -17.80
CA PHE A 311 3.73 8.51 -18.26
C PHE A 311 4.88 7.89 -19.05
N ASN A 312 5.36 8.61 -20.09
CA ASN A 312 6.41 8.08 -20.97
C ASN A 312 7.78 8.03 -20.29
N ASP A 313 8.06 9.00 -19.42
CA ASP A 313 9.33 9.17 -18.72
C ASP A 313 9.16 9.99 -17.44
N ILE A 314 10.20 10.03 -16.61
CA ILE A 314 10.20 10.75 -15.33
C ILE A 314 10.15 12.26 -15.53
N ASP A 315 10.75 12.80 -16.59
CA ASP A 315 10.71 14.24 -16.89
C ASP A 315 9.27 14.69 -17.20
N SER A 316 8.52 13.92 -17.98
CA SER A 316 7.11 14.19 -18.26
C SER A 316 6.25 14.09 -16.99
N MET A 317 6.53 13.14 -16.11
CA MET A 317 5.91 12.97 -14.80
C MET A 317 6.18 14.18 -13.89
N TYR A 318 7.45 14.54 -13.73
CA TYR A 318 7.90 15.66 -12.89
C TYR A 318 7.28 17.00 -13.33
N ASN A 319 7.35 17.29 -14.64
CA ASN A 319 6.76 18.50 -15.21
C ASN A 319 5.23 18.53 -15.05
N ASN A 320 4.57 17.39 -15.17
CA ASN A 320 3.13 17.30 -14.98
C ASN A 320 2.72 17.55 -13.52
N ILE A 321 3.47 17.02 -12.54
CA ILE A 321 3.25 17.30 -11.12
C ILE A 321 3.36 18.82 -10.87
N GLU A 322 4.43 19.45 -11.32
CA GLU A 322 4.66 20.88 -11.13
C GLU A 322 3.56 21.76 -11.76
N GLN A 323 3.12 21.39 -12.97
CA GLN A 323 2.02 22.11 -13.65
C GLN A 323 0.70 21.99 -12.89
N ASN A 324 0.39 20.82 -12.34
CA ASN A 324 -0.83 20.63 -11.54
C ASN A 324 -0.76 21.41 -10.23
N LEU A 325 0.39 21.44 -9.55
CA LEU A 325 0.57 22.27 -8.34
C LEU A 325 0.34 23.76 -8.62
N LYS A 326 0.90 24.28 -9.70
CA LYS A 326 0.69 25.68 -10.13
C LYS A 326 -0.78 25.94 -10.47
N LYS A 327 -1.43 25.04 -11.19
CA LYS A 327 -2.85 25.13 -11.55
C LYS A 327 -3.74 25.14 -10.31
N ASP A 328 -3.51 24.22 -9.37
CA ASP A 328 -4.31 24.10 -8.15
C ASP A 328 -4.14 25.32 -7.24
N SER A 329 -2.92 25.84 -7.10
CA SER A 329 -2.65 27.08 -6.37
C SER A 329 -3.41 28.28 -6.96
N LEU A 330 -3.42 28.41 -8.29
CA LEU A 330 -4.18 29.48 -8.97
C LEU A 330 -5.70 29.31 -8.78
N GLU A 331 -6.22 28.08 -8.85
CA GLU A 331 -7.64 27.81 -8.64
C GLU A 331 -8.07 28.09 -7.19
N ILE A 332 -7.31 27.63 -6.20
CA ILE A 332 -7.52 27.95 -4.77
C ILE A 332 -7.56 29.48 -4.58
N THR A 333 -6.56 30.19 -5.11
CA THR A 333 -6.48 31.64 -5.00
C THR A 333 -7.71 32.34 -5.61
N LYS A 334 -8.21 31.84 -6.75
CA LYS A 334 -9.40 32.36 -7.42
C LYS A 334 -10.66 32.13 -6.59
N LEU A 335 -10.84 30.94 -6.03
CA LEU A 335 -12.01 30.57 -5.22
C LEU A 335 -12.05 31.39 -3.93
N LEU A 336 -10.93 31.55 -3.23
CA LEU A 336 -10.84 32.37 -2.02
C LEU A 336 -11.22 33.84 -2.26
N LYS A 337 -10.83 34.40 -3.42
CA LYS A 337 -11.18 35.79 -3.79
C LYS A 337 -12.64 35.94 -4.17
N LYS A 338 -13.22 34.94 -4.85
CA LYS A 338 -14.60 34.99 -5.35
C LYS A 338 -15.62 35.13 -4.21
N ASP A 339 -15.46 34.32 -3.17
CA ASP A 339 -16.43 34.24 -2.06
C ASP A 339 -15.95 34.99 -0.81
N ASN A 340 -14.84 35.74 -0.90
CA ASN A 340 -14.22 36.46 0.22
C ASN A 340 -13.98 35.55 1.45
N ILE A 341 -13.60 34.28 1.18
CA ILE A 341 -13.38 33.26 2.21
C ILE A 341 -12.07 33.58 2.94
N SER A 342 -12.14 33.65 4.27
CA SER A 342 -10.93 33.72 5.11
C SER A 342 -10.22 32.37 5.11
N GLY A 343 -8.91 32.39 4.81
CA GLY A 343 -8.11 31.17 4.84
C GLY A 343 -8.10 30.43 6.20
N ASN A 344 -8.41 31.14 7.29
CA ASN A 344 -8.52 30.54 8.62
C ASN A 344 -9.89 29.90 8.86
N ASP A 345 -10.96 30.47 8.30
CA ASP A 345 -12.33 30.00 8.54
C ASP A 345 -12.62 28.68 7.82
N ILE A 346 -11.94 28.43 6.70
CA ILE A 346 -12.13 27.21 5.91
C ILE A 346 -11.73 25.93 6.67
N TYR A 347 -10.86 26.04 7.68
CA TYR A 347 -10.48 24.89 8.51
C TYR A 347 -11.38 24.67 9.73
N ASN A 348 -12.40 25.52 9.92
CA ASN A 348 -13.39 25.39 11.00
C ASN A 348 -14.60 24.54 10.59
N TYR A 349 -14.47 23.73 9.53
CA TYR A 349 -15.52 22.78 9.13
C TYR A 349 -15.56 21.58 10.06
N THR A 350 -16.73 20.98 10.18
CA THR A 350 -16.93 19.73 10.95
C THR A 350 -17.89 18.81 10.23
N TYR A 351 -17.64 17.52 10.32
CA TYR A 351 -18.59 16.50 9.88
C TYR A 351 -19.64 16.23 10.98
N LYS A 352 -20.81 15.70 10.57
CA LYS A 352 -21.94 15.47 11.49
C LYS A 352 -21.63 14.43 12.57
N THR A 353 -20.78 13.48 12.27
CA THR A 353 -20.43 12.40 13.19
C THR A 353 -18.95 12.07 13.14
N THR A 354 -18.42 11.64 14.28
CA THR A 354 -17.07 11.03 14.41
C THR A 354 -17.19 9.54 14.75
N ASN A 355 -18.41 9.01 14.88
CA ASN A 355 -18.63 7.59 15.06
C ASN A 355 -18.29 6.86 13.76
N PRO A 356 -17.34 5.91 13.76
CA PRO A 356 -16.89 5.28 12.53
C PRO A 356 -17.97 4.50 11.77
N ASP A 357 -18.88 3.79 12.46
CA ASP A 357 -19.95 3.03 11.82
C ASP A 357 -20.97 3.96 11.15
N GLU A 358 -21.34 5.06 11.84
CA GLU A 358 -22.23 6.07 11.29
C GLU A 358 -21.58 6.76 10.08
N THR A 359 -20.26 7.03 10.16
CA THR A 359 -19.49 7.63 9.09
C THR A 359 -19.43 6.72 7.86
N LEU A 360 -19.13 5.43 8.03
CA LEU A 360 -19.14 4.47 6.91
C LEU A 360 -20.51 4.31 6.28
N LYS A 361 -21.58 4.34 7.09
CA LYS A 361 -22.95 4.35 6.57
C LYS A 361 -23.22 5.61 5.74
N LEU A 362 -22.86 6.78 6.24
CA LEU A 362 -23.01 8.06 5.52
C LEU A 362 -22.23 8.03 4.20
N LEU A 363 -20.99 7.53 4.20
CA LEU A 363 -20.18 7.37 2.98
C LEU A 363 -20.87 6.45 1.97
N LYS A 364 -21.40 5.31 2.43
CA LYS A 364 -22.14 4.38 1.57
C LYS A 364 -23.36 5.04 0.93
N ASP A 365 -24.11 5.82 1.70
CA ASP A 365 -25.28 6.56 1.21
C ASP A 365 -24.86 7.67 0.21
N SER A 366 -23.74 8.35 0.47
CA SER A 366 -23.23 9.44 -0.40
C SER A 366 -22.73 8.96 -1.76
N ILE A 367 -22.24 7.74 -1.87
CA ILE A 367 -21.77 7.18 -3.16
C ILE A 367 -22.85 6.46 -3.97
N TYR A 368 -24.07 6.39 -3.45
CA TYR A 368 -25.18 5.74 -4.15
C TYR A 368 -25.41 6.34 -5.54
N GLY A 369 -25.50 5.48 -6.55
CA GLY A 369 -25.62 5.89 -7.96
C GLY A 369 -24.33 6.42 -8.60
N MET A 370 -23.23 6.59 -7.82
CA MET A 370 -21.91 6.97 -8.33
C MET A 370 -20.97 5.76 -8.46
N TYR A 371 -21.14 4.75 -7.60
CA TYR A 371 -20.34 3.53 -7.58
C TYR A 371 -21.23 2.29 -7.82
N PRO A 372 -20.70 1.20 -8.40
CA PRO A 372 -21.43 -0.05 -8.50
C PRO A 372 -21.71 -0.62 -7.09
N GLU A 373 -22.86 -1.23 -6.89
CA GLU A 373 -23.24 -1.79 -5.59
C GLU A 373 -22.40 -3.02 -5.23
N ILE A 374 -22.18 -3.22 -3.93
CA ILE A 374 -21.64 -4.44 -3.33
C ILE A 374 -22.76 -5.05 -2.48
N ASP A 375 -23.11 -6.30 -2.76
CA ASP A 375 -24.22 -7.00 -2.11
C ASP A 375 -24.03 -7.11 -0.59
N LYS A 376 -22.82 -7.44 -0.16
CA LYS A 376 -22.46 -7.61 1.24
C LYS A 376 -21.06 -7.10 1.51
N LEU A 377 -20.92 -6.29 2.55
CA LEU A 377 -19.64 -5.76 2.99
C LEU A 377 -19.63 -5.82 4.53
N ASP A 378 -19.10 -6.92 5.05
CA ASP A 378 -18.92 -7.10 6.50
C ASP A 378 -17.57 -6.51 6.90
N TYR A 379 -17.53 -5.82 8.04
CA TYR A 379 -16.31 -5.23 8.58
C TYR A 379 -16.33 -5.16 10.11
N THR A 380 -15.15 -5.03 10.67
CA THR A 380 -14.94 -4.75 12.10
C THR A 380 -14.05 -3.51 12.23
N ILE A 381 -14.45 -2.57 13.08
CA ILE A 381 -13.62 -1.43 13.44
C ILE A 381 -12.97 -1.74 14.77
N LYS A 382 -11.64 -1.64 14.82
CA LYS A 382 -10.84 -1.83 16.04
C LYS A 382 -10.13 -0.54 16.41
N ASN A 383 -10.14 -0.21 17.70
CA ASN A 383 -9.29 0.86 18.20
C ASN A 383 -7.82 0.41 18.11
N MET A 384 -6.96 1.31 17.65
CA MET A 384 -5.53 1.03 17.56
C MET A 384 -4.94 0.92 18.98
N PRO A 385 -4.22 -0.18 19.29
CA PRO A 385 -3.49 -0.27 20.54
C PRO A 385 -2.47 0.86 20.67
N GLU A 386 -2.31 1.42 21.87
CA GLU A 386 -1.42 2.56 22.12
C GLU A 386 0.02 2.29 21.68
N GLY A 387 0.49 1.06 21.86
CA GLY A 387 1.82 0.64 21.41
C GLY A 387 2.01 0.68 19.91
N LEU A 388 1.02 0.28 19.16
CA LEU A 388 1.05 0.39 17.70
C LEU A 388 0.93 1.82 17.22
N ALA A 389 0.20 2.68 17.94
CA ALA A 389 0.02 4.08 17.58
C ALA A 389 1.34 4.88 17.51
N SER A 390 2.42 4.36 18.12
CA SER A 390 3.76 4.97 18.08
C SER A 390 4.56 4.65 16.81
N ILE A 391 4.23 3.56 16.13
CA ILE A 391 4.96 3.04 14.95
C ILE A 391 4.08 2.88 13.71
N ALA A 392 2.76 2.88 13.86
CA ALA A 392 1.81 2.67 12.76
C ALA A 392 1.12 3.97 12.33
N SER A 393 0.48 3.92 11.15
CA SER A 393 -0.41 4.97 10.66
C SER A 393 -1.61 5.18 11.60
N PRO A 394 -2.18 6.40 11.68
CA PRO A 394 -3.37 6.68 12.50
C PRO A 394 -4.62 5.88 12.15
N ALA A 395 -4.72 5.40 10.94
CA ALA A 395 -5.73 4.46 10.50
C ALA A 395 -5.14 3.56 9.42
N PHE A 396 -5.58 2.31 9.33
CA PHE A 396 -5.23 1.40 8.25
C PHE A 396 -6.27 0.29 8.11
N TYR A 397 -6.47 -0.13 6.88
CA TYR A 397 -7.30 -1.26 6.54
C TYR A 397 -6.46 -2.53 6.41
N ILE A 398 -6.92 -3.61 7.03
CA ILE A 398 -6.36 -4.94 6.85
C ILE A 398 -7.35 -5.77 6.04
N MET A 399 -6.88 -6.25 4.90
CA MET A 399 -7.65 -7.15 4.08
C MET A 399 -7.74 -8.51 4.72
N PRO A 400 -8.96 -9.09 4.82
CA PRO A 400 -9.13 -10.44 5.33
C PRO A 400 -8.50 -11.48 4.40
N SER A 401 -8.29 -12.67 4.93
CA SER A 401 -8.14 -13.84 4.06
C SER A 401 -9.42 -14.04 3.24
N ILE A 402 -9.30 -14.56 2.02
CA ILE A 402 -10.47 -14.78 1.15
C ILE A 402 -11.48 -15.75 1.74
N GLU A 403 -11.02 -16.66 2.57
CA GLU A 403 -11.88 -17.63 3.22
C GLU A 403 -12.63 -17.04 4.42
N ASP A 404 -12.09 -15.95 5.01
CA ASP A 404 -12.68 -15.23 6.13
C ASP A 404 -12.85 -13.75 5.75
N MET A 405 -13.88 -13.44 4.97
CA MET A 405 -14.17 -12.11 4.42
C MET A 405 -14.42 -11.00 5.47
N ASN A 406 -13.84 -11.12 6.68
CA ASN A 406 -13.94 -10.13 7.74
C ASN A 406 -12.92 -9.01 7.55
N ASN A 407 -13.38 -7.92 6.99
CA ASN A 407 -12.59 -6.70 6.85
C ASN A 407 -12.32 -6.07 8.21
N THR A 408 -11.09 -5.65 8.46
CA THR A 408 -10.73 -4.94 9.70
C THR A 408 -10.15 -3.56 9.37
N ILE A 409 -10.71 -2.54 10.00
CA ILE A 409 -10.15 -1.17 9.97
C ILE A 409 -9.66 -0.85 11.37
N TYR A 410 -8.37 -0.57 11.51
CA TYR A 410 -7.78 -0.02 12.72
C TYR A 410 -7.81 1.51 12.69
N ILE A 411 -8.18 2.12 13.79
CA ILE A 411 -8.26 3.58 13.92
C ILE A 411 -7.68 3.99 15.27
N ASP A 412 -6.74 4.92 15.26
CA ASP A 412 -6.36 5.67 16.47
C ASP A 412 -7.47 6.68 16.79
N MET A 413 -8.38 6.27 17.67
CA MET A 413 -9.54 7.10 18.05
C MET A 413 -9.14 8.44 18.68
N ASN A 414 -7.91 8.58 19.19
CA ASN A 414 -7.40 9.85 19.72
C ASN A 414 -7.03 10.84 18.62
N LYS A 415 -6.82 10.36 17.39
CA LYS A 415 -6.48 11.16 16.20
C LYS A 415 -7.65 11.32 15.23
N LEU A 416 -8.77 10.67 15.50
CA LEU A 416 -10.00 10.83 14.72
C LEU A 416 -10.84 11.94 15.33
N ASP A 417 -11.12 12.98 14.56
CA ASP A 417 -11.93 14.13 15.00
C ASP A 417 -12.97 14.53 13.96
N SER A 418 -13.78 15.55 14.29
CA SER A 418 -14.85 16.03 13.41
C SER A 418 -14.38 16.70 12.12
N THR A 419 -13.07 16.90 11.94
CA THR A 419 -12.51 17.51 10.73
C THR A 419 -11.89 16.47 9.78
N ASN A 420 -11.65 15.24 10.24
CA ASN A 420 -10.95 14.23 9.46
C ASN A 420 -11.67 12.86 9.37
N ALA A 421 -12.67 12.60 10.21
CA ALA A 421 -13.31 11.30 10.28
C ALA A 421 -13.85 10.80 8.94
N LEU A 422 -14.54 11.68 8.20
CA LEU A 422 -15.16 11.31 6.93
C LEU A 422 -14.12 10.99 5.86
N THR A 423 -13.10 11.83 5.72
CA THR A 423 -12.06 11.65 4.70
C THR A 423 -11.19 10.44 4.99
N LYS A 424 -10.84 10.18 6.26
CA LYS A 424 -10.08 9.00 6.67
C LYS A 424 -10.83 7.70 6.42
N LEU A 425 -12.11 7.67 6.80
CA LEU A 425 -12.95 6.49 6.57
C LEU A 425 -13.34 6.31 5.10
N ALA A 426 -13.32 7.38 4.30
CA ALA A 426 -13.42 7.26 2.86
C ALA A 426 -12.18 6.57 2.27
N HIS A 427 -10.98 6.88 2.77
CA HIS A 427 -9.72 6.28 2.35
C HIS A 427 -9.65 4.79 2.73
N GLU A 428 -9.80 4.46 4.02
CA GLU A 428 -9.64 3.08 4.50
C GLU A 428 -10.86 2.20 4.19
N GLY A 429 -12.05 2.79 4.14
CA GLY A 429 -13.33 2.09 4.07
C GLY A 429 -14.04 2.23 2.73
N ILE A 430 -15.01 3.16 2.66
CA ILE A 430 -15.96 3.33 1.55
C ILE A 430 -15.84 4.75 0.98
N PRO A 431 -15.54 4.91 -0.34
CA PRO A 431 -15.31 3.89 -1.38
C PRO A 431 -13.82 3.54 -1.62
N GLY A 432 -12.94 3.73 -0.62
CA GLY A 432 -11.50 3.48 -0.72
C GLY A 432 -11.12 2.00 -0.65
N HIS A 433 -10.10 1.68 0.14
CA HIS A 433 -9.45 0.36 0.16
C HIS A 433 -10.41 -0.80 0.37
N MET A 434 -11.21 -0.76 1.43
CA MET A 434 -12.13 -1.85 1.76
C MET A 434 -13.14 -2.09 0.62
N TYR A 435 -13.73 -1.03 0.09
CA TYR A 435 -14.71 -1.13 -0.97
C TYR A 435 -14.11 -1.65 -2.28
N GLN A 436 -13.00 -1.06 -2.72
CA GLN A 436 -12.28 -1.44 -3.92
C GLN A 436 -11.87 -2.91 -3.89
N GLN A 437 -11.30 -3.35 -2.79
CA GLN A 437 -10.81 -4.71 -2.64
C GLN A 437 -11.94 -5.74 -2.66
N ASN A 438 -13.01 -5.50 -1.87
CA ASN A 438 -14.15 -6.41 -1.83
C ASN A 438 -14.89 -6.49 -3.17
N TYR A 439 -15.01 -5.37 -3.88
CA TYR A 439 -15.59 -5.37 -5.22
C TYR A 439 -14.78 -6.21 -6.19
N PHE A 440 -13.45 -6.03 -6.20
CA PHE A 440 -12.56 -6.79 -7.08
C PHE A 440 -12.57 -8.28 -6.75
N LEU A 441 -12.52 -8.66 -5.47
CA LEU A 441 -12.57 -10.06 -5.03
C LEU A 441 -13.90 -10.76 -5.40
N ALA A 442 -15.02 -10.04 -5.35
CA ALA A 442 -16.32 -10.56 -5.77
C ALA A 442 -16.34 -10.97 -7.26
N LYS A 443 -15.44 -10.43 -8.08
CA LYS A 443 -15.25 -10.80 -9.49
C LYS A 443 -14.50 -12.12 -9.67
N LYS A 444 -13.96 -12.69 -8.61
CA LYS A 444 -13.17 -13.92 -8.62
C LYS A 444 -11.98 -13.86 -9.59
N PRO A 445 -11.08 -12.88 -9.45
CA PRO A 445 -9.89 -12.78 -10.29
C PRO A 445 -8.96 -13.98 -10.06
N LYS A 446 -7.99 -14.20 -10.98
CA LYS A 446 -6.92 -15.17 -10.75
C LYS A 446 -6.16 -14.81 -9.47
N ARG A 447 -5.80 -15.82 -8.66
CA ARG A 447 -5.12 -15.62 -7.35
C ARG A 447 -3.88 -14.76 -7.43
N ILE A 448 -3.13 -14.87 -8.52
CA ILE A 448 -1.88 -14.13 -8.73
C ILE A 448 -2.07 -12.60 -8.60
N TRP A 449 -3.26 -12.06 -8.90
CA TRP A 449 -3.56 -10.64 -8.76
C TRP A 449 -3.36 -10.10 -7.34
N SER A 450 -3.48 -10.96 -6.35
CA SER A 450 -3.23 -10.59 -4.97
C SER A 450 -1.76 -10.28 -4.67
N LEU A 451 -0.83 -10.74 -5.49
CA LEU A 451 0.62 -10.58 -5.28
C LEU A 451 1.28 -9.62 -6.29
N ILE A 452 0.62 -9.33 -7.41
CA ILE A 452 1.17 -8.48 -8.48
C ILE A 452 0.39 -7.17 -8.67
N GLY A 453 -0.54 -6.85 -7.77
CA GLY A 453 -1.37 -5.65 -7.88
C GLY A 453 -0.53 -4.37 -7.85
N ASN A 454 -0.97 -3.35 -8.61
CA ASN A 454 -0.32 -2.04 -8.68
C ASN A 454 -0.55 -1.23 -7.39
N PRO A 455 0.50 -0.94 -6.59
CA PRO A 455 0.35 -0.19 -5.35
C PRO A 455 -0.24 1.22 -5.56
N ALA A 456 0.18 1.93 -6.60
CA ALA A 456 -0.35 3.27 -6.87
C ALA A 456 -1.81 3.25 -7.38
N TYR A 457 -2.29 2.17 -7.98
CA TYR A 457 -3.72 2.03 -8.26
C TYR A 457 -4.51 1.94 -6.94
N ILE A 458 -4.04 1.14 -6.00
CA ILE A 458 -4.71 0.89 -4.73
C ILE A 458 -4.74 2.17 -3.87
N GLU A 459 -3.58 2.80 -3.69
CA GLU A 459 -3.48 4.07 -2.98
C GLU A 459 -4.18 5.23 -3.71
N GLY A 460 -4.07 5.25 -5.03
CA GLY A 460 -4.71 6.26 -5.87
C GLY A 460 -6.23 6.24 -5.79
N ILE A 461 -6.86 5.05 -5.73
CA ILE A 461 -8.30 4.93 -5.49
C ILE A 461 -8.68 5.46 -4.11
N ALA A 462 -7.89 5.16 -3.08
CA ALA A 462 -8.15 5.61 -1.72
C ALA A 462 -7.99 7.14 -1.59
N VAL A 463 -6.94 7.73 -2.17
CA VAL A 463 -6.76 9.19 -2.24
C VAL A 463 -7.88 9.85 -3.05
N TYR A 464 -8.30 9.23 -4.15
CA TYR A 464 -9.42 9.70 -4.95
C TYR A 464 -10.73 9.65 -4.16
N ALA A 465 -10.98 8.59 -3.40
CA ALA A 465 -12.12 8.47 -2.49
C ALA A 465 -12.09 9.54 -1.40
N GLU A 466 -10.94 9.76 -0.77
CA GLU A 466 -10.72 10.82 0.22
C GLU A 466 -10.98 12.20 -0.36
N SER A 467 -10.53 12.45 -1.61
CA SER A 467 -10.77 13.72 -2.29
C SER A 467 -12.25 14.01 -2.57
N LEU A 468 -13.03 12.98 -2.90
CA LEU A 468 -14.48 13.09 -3.09
C LEU A 468 -15.22 13.40 -1.78
N ALA A 469 -14.73 12.85 -0.66
CA ALA A 469 -15.39 12.96 0.64
C ALA A 469 -15.46 14.41 1.16
N TYR A 470 -14.59 15.31 0.71
CA TYR A 470 -14.69 16.73 1.03
C TYR A 470 -16.01 17.37 0.58
N SER A 471 -16.68 16.79 -0.42
CA SER A 471 -17.98 17.25 -0.90
C SER A 471 -19.18 16.53 -0.25
N PHE A 472 -18.96 15.57 0.65
CA PHE A 472 -19.99 14.78 1.29
C PHE A 472 -20.33 15.32 2.67
N ASP A 473 -21.63 15.51 2.92
CA ASP A 473 -22.22 15.81 4.24
C ASP A 473 -21.46 16.83 5.10
N THR A 474 -21.04 17.91 4.51
CA THR A 474 -20.34 19.01 5.17
C THR A 474 -21.23 20.22 5.34
N ASN A 475 -20.90 21.12 6.25
CA ASN A 475 -21.45 22.47 6.33
C ASN A 475 -20.73 23.46 5.37
N LEU A 476 -19.86 22.93 4.52
CA LEU A 476 -19.09 23.70 3.54
C LEU A 476 -19.95 24.07 2.32
N SER A 477 -19.71 25.23 1.76
CA SER A 477 -20.11 25.56 0.40
C SER A 477 -19.35 24.71 -0.62
N ILE A 478 -19.83 24.65 -1.85
CA ILE A 478 -19.16 23.94 -2.96
C ILE A 478 -17.73 24.46 -3.16
N ASP A 479 -17.53 25.78 -3.07
CA ASP A 479 -16.24 26.41 -3.29
C ASP A 479 -15.28 26.12 -2.11
N GLU A 480 -15.74 26.10 -0.87
CA GLU A 480 -14.96 25.70 0.30
C GLU A 480 -14.54 24.23 0.24
N ALA A 481 -15.48 23.32 -0.05
CA ALA A 481 -15.17 21.91 -0.24
C ALA A 481 -14.10 21.70 -1.33
N LYS A 482 -14.20 22.45 -2.43
CA LYS A 482 -13.24 22.40 -3.53
C LYS A 482 -11.85 22.92 -3.14
N ILE A 483 -11.76 23.97 -2.32
CA ILE A 483 -10.50 24.48 -1.81
C ILE A 483 -9.82 23.42 -0.94
N LEU A 484 -10.56 22.79 -0.02
CA LEU A 484 -10.02 21.75 0.87
C LEU A 484 -9.56 20.52 0.09
N GLU A 485 -10.36 20.02 -0.86
CA GLU A 485 -9.98 18.94 -1.77
C GLU A 485 -8.66 19.25 -2.47
N LYS A 486 -8.57 20.43 -3.10
CA LYS A 486 -7.35 20.83 -3.82
C LYS A 486 -6.15 21.03 -2.91
N ASN A 487 -6.36 21.60 -1.72
CA ASN A 487 -5.29 21.74 -0.75
C ASN A 487 -4.77 20.37 -0.27
N PHE A 488 -5.67 19.40 -0.08
CA PHE A 488 -5.30 18.03 0.27
C PHE A 488 -4.45 17.37 -0.83
N VAL A 489 -4.93 17.36 -2.08
CA VAL A 489 -4.19 16.71 -3.17
C VAL A 489 -2.90 17.46 -3.52
N SER A 490 -2.89 18.81 -3.45
CA SER A 490 -1.69 19.62 -3.68
C SER A 490 -0.60 19.36 -2.64
N ARG A 491 -0.96 19.05 -1.39
CA ARG A 491 0.01 18.66 -0.36
C ARG A 491 0.70 17.34 -0.74
N LEU A 492 -0.05 16.33 -1.19
CA LEU A 492 0.54 15.09 -1.68
C LEU A 492 1.42 15.33 -2.93
N GLY A 493 0.96 16.19 -3.84
CA GLY A 493 1.71 16.61 -5.02
C GLY A 493 3.01 17.34 -4.69
N LEU A 494 3.01 18.19 -3.66
CA LEU A 494 4.21 18.86 -3.18
C LEU A 494 5.26 17.85 -2.69
N TYR A 495 4.84 16.87 -1.87
CA TYR A 495 5.76 15.82 -1.40
C TYR A 495 6.27 14.98 -2.58
N ALA A 496 5.42 14.62 -3.54
CA ALA A 496 5.82 13.89 -4.74
C ALA A 496 6.81 14.69 -5.61
N PHE A 497 6.60 16.01 -5.76
CA PHE A 497 7.51 16.90 -6.49
C PHE A 497 8.88 16.99 -5.80
N LEU A 498 8.88 17.20 -4.48
CA LEU A 498 10.12 17.30 -3.70
C LEU A 498 10.87 15.97 -3.62
N ASP A 499 10.16 14.84 -3.56
CA ASP A 499 10.75 13.50 -3.57
C ASP A 499 11.56 13.28 -4.86
N LEU A 500 10.97 13.54 -6.03
CA LEU A 500 11.70 13.49 -7.30
C LEU A 500 12.83 14.52 -7.36
N SER A 501 12.60 15.73 -6.85
CA SER A 501 13.63 16.78 -6.81
C SER A 501 14.88 16.31 -6.06
N ILE A 502 14.70 15.69 -4.90
CA ILE A 502 15.80 15.21 -4.03
C ILE A 502 16.40 13.91 -4.58
N ASN A 503 15.55 12.89 -4.76
CA ASN A 503 16.00 11.52 -4.99
C ASN A 503 16.31 11.20 -6.46
N TYR A 504 15.96 12.09 -7.41
CA TYR A 504 16.27 11.92 -8.83
C TYR A 504 17.01 13.11 -9.44
N TYR A 505 16.61 14.36 -9.12
CA TYR A 505 17.18 15.58 -9.72
C TYR A 505 18.27 16.26 -8.89
N GLU A 506 18.83 15.58 -7.90
CA GLU A 506 19.99 16.03 -7.10
C GLU A 506 19.78 17.37 -6.38
N LYS A 507 18.52 17.68 -6.00
CA LYS A 507 18.22 18.90 -5.26
C LYS A 507 18.50 18.70 -3.78
N ASP A 508 19.23 19.66 -3.22
CA ASP A 508 19.64 19.68 -1.82
C ASP A 508 18.60 20.33 -0.91
N LYS A 509 18.90 20.35 0.37
CA LYS A 509 18.06 20.96 1.41
C LYS A 509 17.86 22.47 1.21
N GLU A 510 18.86 23.20 0.66
CA GLU A 510 18.76 24.64 0.41
C GLU A 510 17.75 24.91 -0.72
N TYR A 511 17.76 24.10 -1.78
CA TYR A 511 16.74 24.15 -2.84
C TYR A 511 15.34 23.94 -2.24
N VAL A 512 15.16 22.89 -1.42
CA VAL A 512 13.87 22.57 -0.80
C VAL A 512 13.40 23.72 0.10
N ALA A 513 14.29 24.27 0.93
CA ALA A 513 13.98 25.42 1.78
C ALA A 513 13.53 26.64 0.97
N THR A 514 14.25 26.94 -0.10
CA THR A 514 13.92 28.05 -1.02
C THR A 514 12.56 27.82 -1.68
N TYR A 515 12.34 26.63 -2.22
CA TYR A 515 11.08 26.28 -2.88
C TYR A 515 9.86 26.37 -1.95
N LEU A 516 9.99 25.83 -0.73
CA LEU A 516 8.94 25.88 0.30
C LEU A 516 8.65 27.32 0.75
N LYS A 517 9.69 28.14 0.92
CA LYS A 517 9.54 29.53 1.30
C LYS A 517 8.84 30.34 0.20
N GLU A 518 9.30 30.23 -1.05
CA GLU A 518 8.81 31.07 -2.15
C GLU A 518 7.38 30.69 -2.59
N ASN A 519 7.06 29.39 -2.61
CA ASN A 519 5.77 28.92 -3.13
C ASN A 519 4.71 28.67 -2.06
N TYR A 520 5.12 28.39 -0.80
CA TYR A 520 4.21 27.99 0.27
C TYR A 520 4.34 28.84 1.54
N ASN A 521 5.27 29.79 1.56
CA ASN A 521 5.59 30.64 2.74
C ASN A 521 5.94 29.81 4.01
N ILE A 522 6.53 28.62 3.82
CA ILE A 522 7.04 27.79 4.92
C ILE A 522 8.47 28.24 5.20
N THR A 523 8.69 28.79 6.40
CA THR A 523 9.99 29.36 6.83
C THR A 523 10.53 28.72 8.10
N ASP A 524 9.77 27.85 8.74
CA ASP A 524 10.20 27.13 9.93
C ASP A 524 11.24 26.06 9.54
N GLU A 525 12.46 26.21 10.07
CA GLU A 525 13.60 25.34 9.74
C GLU A 525 13.38 23.89 10.19
N ASN A 526 12.69 23.66 11.32
CA ASN A 526 12.40 22.30 11.79
C ASN A 526 11.37 21.62 10.87
N ALA A 527 10.38 22.37 10.40
CA ALA A 527 9.40 21.88 9.44
C ALA A 527 10.05 21.52 8.10
N ILE A 528 10.94 22.37 7.60
CA ILE A 528 11.69 22.14 6.35
C ILE A 528 12.60 20.91 6.50
N HIS A 529 13.33 20.83 7.61
CA HIS A 529 14.19 19.68 7.92
C HIS A 529 13.36 18.38 8.00
N GLY A 530 12.24 18.39 8.72
CA GLY A 530 11.35 17.23 8.83
C GLY A 530 10.80 16.75 7.48
N ILE A 531 10.42 17.68 6.58
CA ILE A 531 9.98 17.34 5.22
C ILE A 531 11.14 16.69 4.45
N TYR A 532 12.31 17.32 4.43
CA TYR A 532 13.48 16.85 3.71
C TYR A 532 13.92 15.46 4.18
N SER A 533 14.10 15.27 5.49
CA SER A 533 14.53 14.00 6.09
C SER A 533 13.50 12.88 5.87
N SER A 534 12.19 13.18 5.89
CA SER A 534 11.16 12.17 5.62
C SER A 534 11.18 11.66 4.18
N LEU A 535 11.54 12.52 3.21
CA LEU A 535 11.64 12.16 1.79
C LEU A 535 12.91 11.38 1.48
N ILE A 536 13.99 11.62 2.20
CA ILE A 536 15.22 10.81 2.12
C ILE A 536 15.01 9.44 2.77
N ALA A 537 14.34 9.41 3.93
CA ALA A 537 14.14 8.17 4.69
C ALA A 537 13.20 7.17 3.99
N ASN A 538 12.33 7.62 3.09
CA ASN A 538 11.38 6.77 2.39
C ASN A 538 11.11 7.25 0.95
N PRO A 539 12.09 7.11 0.04
CA PRO A 539 11.95 7.52 -1.34
C PRO A 539 10.78 6.85 -2.05
N CYS A 540 10.16 7.55 -2.99
CA CYS A 540 9.01 7.10 -3.80
C CYS A 540 7.71 6.87 -3.01
N ASN A 541 7.70 6.99 -1.69
CA ASN A 541 6.52 6.69 -0.90
C ASN A 541 5.33 7.61 -1.23
N TYR A 542 5.55 8.92 -1.28
CA TYR A 542 4.47 9.87 -1.58
C TYR A 542 4.08 9.89 -3.06
N LEU A 543 4.96 9.47 -3.95
CA LEU A 543 4.70 9.38 -5.38
C LEU A 543 3.53 8.44 -5.69
N LYS A 544 3.45 7.27 -5.07
CA LYS A 544 2.38 6.30 -5.33
C LYS A 544 0.98 6.87 -5.01
N TYR A 545 0.85 7.66 -3.93
CA TYR A 545 -0.40 8.31 -3.55
C TYR A 545 -0.84 9.35 -4.56
N TYR A 546 0.04 10.31 -4.83
CA TYR A 546 -0.30 11.42 -5.71
C TYR A 546 -0.43 11.01 -7.17
N LEU A 547 0.53 10.24 -7.69
CA LEU A 547 0.49 9.79 -9.07
C LEU A 547 -0.64 8.80 -9.32
N GLY A 548 -0.94 7.91 -8.37
CA GLY A 548 -2.12 7.06 -8.45
C GLY A 548 -3.41 7.87 -8.57
N TYR A 549 -3.59 8.88 -7.72
CA TYR A 549 -4.70 9.83 -7.82
C TYR A 549 -4.71 10.55 -9.18
N LEU A 550 -3.55 11.04 -9.61
CA LEU A 550 -3.43 11.82 -10.83
C LEU A 550 -3.78 11.00 -12.08
N GLU A 551 -3.32 9.76 -12.17
CA GLU A 551 -3.66 8.82 -13.25
C GLU A 551 -5.18 8.57 -13.30
N ILE A 552 -5.81 8.30 -12.17
CA ILE A 552 -7.27 8.07 -12.09
C ILE A 552 -8.03 9.34 -12.49
N ASN A 553 -7.64 10.50 -11.95
CA ASN A 553 -8.29 11.76 -12.26
C ASN A 553 -8.13 12.17 -13.74
N ASN A 554 -6.94 11.95 -14.32
CA ASN A 554 -6.70 12.20 -15.74
C ASN A 554 -7.59 11.31 -16.63
N MET A 555 -7.72 10.01 -16.31
CA MET A 555 -8.63 9.09 -17.00
C MET A 555 -10.10 9.54 -16.88
N LYS A 556 -10.52 9.99 -15.70
CA LYS A 556 -11.86 10.54 -15.49
C LYS A 556 -12.13 11.77 -16.36
N MET A 557 -11.18 12.71 -16.38
CA MET A 557 -11.29 13.92 -17.19
C MET A 557 -11.29 13.61 -18.69
N GLU A 558 -10.50 12.64 -19.14
CA GLU A 558 -10.52 12.19 -20.53
C GLU A 558 -11.88 11.57 -20.89
N ALA A 559 -12.40 10.68 -20.04
CA ALA A 559 -13.71 10.08 -20.24
C ALA A 559 -14.83 11.14 -20.32
N LYS A 560 -14.84 12.09 -19.37
CA LYS A 560 -15.79 13.24 -19.39
C LYS A 560 -15.70 14.03 -20.70
N ARG A 561 -14.50 14.37 -21.12
CA ARG A 561 -14.28 15.14 -22.35
C ARG A 561 -14.72 14.38 -23.60
N LYS A 562 -14.51 13.07 -23.66
CA LYS A 562 -14.82 12.24 -24.84
C LYS A 562 -16.29 11.87 -24.93
N LEU A 563 -16.92 11.56 -23.80
CA LEU A 563 -18.31 11.11 -23.74
C LEU A 563 -19.32 12.27 -23.60
N GLY A 564 -18.89 13.44 -23.14
CA GLY A 564 -19.77 14.61 -22.96
C GLY A 564 -21.00 14.27 -22.13
N ALA A 565 -22.20 14.47 -22.68
CA ALA A 565 -23.46 14.18 -22.00
C ALA A 565 -23.71 12.69 -21.71
N SER A 566 -23.00 11.78 -22.37
CA SER A 566 -23.09 10.33 -22.12
C SER A 566 -22.18 9.85 -21.00
N TYR A 567 -21.40 10.73 -20.40
CA TYR A 567 -20.55 10.39 -19.26
C TYR A 567 -21.40 10.07 -18.01
N SER A 568 -20.98 9.04 -17.28
CA SER A 568 -21.56 8.66 -15.99
C SER A 568 -20.43 8.30 -15.01
N ASP A 569 -20.48 8.89 -13.80
CA ASP A 569 -19.54 8.52 -12.72
C ASP A 569 -19.68 7.02 -12.38
N LEU A 570 -20.89 6.46 -12.36
CA LEU A 570 -21.13 5.03 -12.14
C LEU A 570 -20.39 4.16 -13.16
N ASN A 571 -20.49 4.49 -14.45
CA ASN A 571 -19.83 3.72 -15.50
C ASN A 571 -18.30 3.84 -15.42
N PHE A 572 -17.79 5.02 -15.08
CA PHE A 572 -16.35 5.23 -14.91
C PHE A 572 -15.81 4.46 -13.71
N HIS A 573 -16.46 4.55 -12.54
CA HIS A 573 -16.00 3.82 -11.35
C HIS A 573 -16.14 2.30 -11.52
N LYS A 574 -17.24 1.86 -12.17
CA LYS A 574 -17.40 0.44 -12.52
C LYS A 574 -16.27 -0.05 -13.43
N PHE A 575 -15.90 0.72 -14.46
CA PHE A 575 -14.80 0.40 -15.35
C PHE A 575 -13.47 0.23 -14.58
N LEU A 576 -13.12 1.17 -13.70
CA LEU A 576 -11.91 1.09 -12.89
C LEU A 576 -11.91 -0.14 -11.98
N LEU A 577 -13.00 -0.35 -11.24
CA LEU A 577 -13.11 -1.44 -10.28
C LEU A 577 -13.19 -2.82 -10.95
N ASP A 578 -13.79 -2.92 -12.15
CA ASP A 578 -13.84 -4.17 -12.92
C ASP A 578 -12.46 -4.62 -13.41
N ILE A 579 -11.60 -3.67 -13.79
CA ILE A 579 -10.23 -3.97 -14.22
C ILE A 579 -9.36 -4.39 -13.04
N GLY A 580 -9.54 -3.77 -11.88
CA GLY A 580 -8.73 -4.01 -10.70
C GLY A 580 -7.32 -3.40 -10.78
N PRO A 581 -6.39 -3.84 -9.91
CA PRO A 581 -5.08 -3.20 -9.70
C PRO A 581 -4.06 -3.53 -10.80
N ALA A 582 -4.41 -3.32 -12.06
CA ALA A 582 -3.51 -3.46 -13.19
C ALA A 582 -2.55 -2.26 -13.34
N PRO A 583 -1.46 -2.37 -14.09
CA PRO A 583 -0.63 -1.25 -14.50
C PRO A 583 -1.45 -0.15 -15.21
N PHE A 584 -1.21 1.12 -14.87
CA PHE A 584 -1.97 2.25 -15.43
C PHE A 584 -1.88 2.33 -16.96
N SER A 585 -0.75 1.96 -17.54
CA SER A 585 -0.59 1.89 -19.00
C SER A 585 -1.62 0.94 -19.65
N LEU A 586 -1.89 -0.20 -19.04
CA LEU A 586 -2.88 -1.18 -19.52
C LEU A 586 -4.33 -0.69 -19.28
N ILE A 587 -4.60 -0.09 -18.12
CA ILE A 587 -5.91 0.51 -17.81
C ILE A 587 -6.24 1.60 -18.82
N GLN A 588 -5.28 2.48 -19.11
CA GLN A 588 -5.46 3.57 -20.08
C GLN A 588 -5.69 3.04 -21.51
N GLN A 589 -5.00 1.97 -21.92
CA GLN A 589 -5.25 1.32 -23.20
C GLN A 589 -6.68 0.80 -23.31
N LYS A 590 -7.18 0.10 -22.27
CA LYS A 590 -8.58 -0.39 -22.23
C LYS A 590 -9.57 0.78 -22.23
N LEU A 591 -9.31 1.85 -21.50
CA LEU A 591 -10.16 3.04 -21.51
C LEU A 591 -10.27 3.64 -22.92
N LYS A 592 -9.14 3.84 -23.59
CA LYS A 592 -9.10 4.39 -24.96
C LYS A 592 -9.86 3.51 -25.95
N ALA A 593 -9.72 2.19 -25.86
CA ALA A 593 -10.48 1.25 -26.69
C ALA A 593 -12.00 1.38 -26.46
N ASN A 594 -12.44 1.42 -25.20
CA ASN A 594 -13.85 1.59 -24.85
C ASN A 594 -14.42 2.93 -25.34
N LEU A 595 -13.65 4.02 -25.21
CA LEU A 595 -14.05 5.36 -25.68
C LEU A 595 -14.12 5.48 -27.21
N LEU A 596 -13.41 4.62 -27.96
CA LEU A 596 -13.52 4.53 -29.42
C LEU A 596 -14.78 3.78 -29.86
N LEU A 597 -15.17 2.75 -29.11
CA LEU A 597 -16.38 1.95 -29.40
C LEU A 597 -17.69 2.67 -29.01
N ALA A 598 -17.63 3.63 -28.09
CA ALA A 598 -18.79 4.41 -27.62
C ALA A 598 -19.17 5.59 -28.57
N LYS A 599 -18.44 5.80 -29.66
CA LYS A 599 -18.73 6.76 -30.72
C LYS A 599 -19.58 6.11 -31.80
#